data_554d9f5ed4bf8ecb5bc118360aea3788
#
_entry.id   554d9f5ed4bf8ecb5bc118360aea3788
#
_cell.length_a   1.000
_cell.length_b   1.000
_cell.length_c   1.000
_cell.angle_alpha   90.00
_cell.angle_beta   90.00
_cell.angle_gamma   90.00
#
_symmetry.space_group_name_H-M   'P 1'
#
loop_
_entity.id
_entity.type
_entity.pdbx_description
1 polymer ?
#
loop_
_entity_poly.entity_id
_entity_poly.type
_entity_poly.pdbx_seq_one_letter_code
_entity_poly.pdbx_strand_id
1 'polypeptide(L)'
;VPLGQWRAIAASANVFVVAGVLEELAHRAGADPVAFFLQLLGERDSAPVHDGFALDTARLRGVVRRVVEAAGWQQPLGWQTGDARRGRGFAACYDQGAWVAEIAEVSVRGRRLRVDRVLAAVDCGRVINPQGARAQVEGAILDGLGAALAGEVTLRDGVVQQGNFNTYPLLR
;
A
#
# COMPACT_ATOMS: atom_id res chain seq x y z
N VAL A 1 -8.81 -27.15 6.57
CA VAL A 1 -9.26 -26.01 5.75
C VAL A 1 -8.35 -25.97 4.53
N PRO A 2 -8.88 -25.95 3.30
CA PRO A 2 -8.09 -25.77 2.10
C PRO A 2 -7.32 -24.45 2.18
N LEU A 3 -6.03 -24.47 1.88
CA LEU A 3 -5.19 -23.29 1.80
C LEU A 3 -4.96 -22.96 0.32
N GLY A 4 -4.92 -21.70 0.00
CA GLY A 4 -4.65 -21.20 -1.33
C GLY A 4 -3.80 -19.94 -1.30
N GLN A 5 -3.31 -19.53 -2.46
CA GLN A 5 -2.57 -18.29 -2.62
C GLN A 5 -3.53 -17.19 -3.07
N TRP A 6 -3.46 -16.06 -2.39
CA TRP A 6 -4.13 -14.82 -2.81
C TRP A 6 -3.18 -14.00 -3.69
N ARG A 7 -3.71 -13.07 -4.49
CA ARG A 7 -2.92 -12.07 -5.22
C ARG A 7 -1.92 -11.37 -4.29
N ALA A 8 -0.69 -11.18 -4.74
CA ALA A 8 0.45 -10.69 -3.96
C ALA A 8 0.89 -11.61 -2.82
N ILE A 9 0.51 -12.86 -2.84
CA ILE A 9 0.91 -13.98 -1.96
C ILE A 9 1.20 -13.50 -0.52
N ALA A 10 2.47 -13.48 -0.10
CA ALA A 10 2.86 -13.02 1.23
C ALA A 10 2.96 -11.49 1.34
N ALA A 11 3.14 -10.79 0.21
CA ALA A 11 3.41 -9.35 0.22
C ALA A 11 2.24 -8.54 0.80
N SER A 12 0.98 -8.91 0.51
CA SER A 12 -0.20 -8.18 0.99
C SER A 12 -0.25 -8.05 2.52
N ALA A 13 -0.01 -9.14 3.24
CA ALA A 13 0.00 -9.13 4.70
C ALA A 13 1.29 -8.53 5.26
N ASN A 14 2.44 -8.90 4.71
CA ASN A 14 3.74 -8.46 5.21
C ASN A 14 3.95 -6.95 5.01
N VAL A 15 3.57 -6.40 3.87
CA VAL A 15 3.70 -4.95 3.62
C VAL A 15 2.81 -4.16 4.57
N PHE A 16 1.59 -4.62 4.85
CA PHE A 16 0.72 -3.99 5.85
C PHE A 16 1.40 -3.91 7.22
N VAL A 17 1.94 -5.03 7.72
CA VAL A 17 2.61 -5.08 9.02
C VAL A 17 3.87 -4.21 9.03
N VAL A 18 4.74 -4.36 8.02
CA VAL A 18 6.01 -3.63 7.95
C VAL A 18 5.77 -2.12 7.82
N ALA A 19 4.88 -1.70 6.92
CA ALA A 19 4.56 -0.29 6.74
C ALA A 19 3.97 0.33 8.02
N GLY A 20 3.04 -0.37 8.69
CA GLY A 20 2.45 0.09 9.95
C GLY A 20 3.48 0.23 11.06
N VAL A 21 4.39 -0.73 11.22
CA VAL A 21 5.47 -0.65 12.21
C VAL A 21 6.44 0.48 11.89
N LEU A 22 6.82 0.67 10.63
CA LEU A 22 7.73 1.74 10.23
C LEU A 22 7.10 3.13 10.46
N GLU A 23 5.81 3.29 10.18
CA GLU A 23 5.08 4.53 10.43
C GLU A 23 5.01 4.84 11.92
N GLU A 24 4.74 3.83 12.77
CA GLU A 24 4.73 4.00 14.22
C GLU A 24 6.12 4.37 14.76
N LEU A 25 7.18 3.73 14.27
CA LEU A 25 8.55 4.05 14.65
C LEU A 25 8.94 5.47 14.22
N ALA A 26 8.59 5.88 13.02
CA ALA A 26 8.81 7.24 12.53
C ALA A 26 8.09 8.27 13.44
N HIS A 27 6.83 8.00 13.77
CA HIS A 27 6.06 8.85 14.66
C HIS A 27 6.70 8.98 16.04
N ARG A 28 7.15 7.88 16.65
CA ARG A 28 7.85 7.87 17.95
C ARG A 28 9.19 8.58 17.90
N ALA A 29 9.86 8.53 16.75
CA ALA A 29 11.12 9.25 16.51
C ALA A 29 10.90 10.74 16.19
N GLY A 30 9.66 11.22 16.08
CA GLY A 30 9.35 12.58 15.63
C GLY A 30 9.77 12.85 14.18
N ALA A 31 9.89 11.82 13.36
CA ALA A 31 10.35 11.89 11.97
C ALA A 31 9.17 11.78 10.99
N ASP A 32 9.34 12.38 9.81
CA ASP A 32 8.45 12.15 8.68
C ASP A 32 8.57 10.68 8.22
N PRO A 33 7.45 9.93 8.03
CA PRO A 33 7.51 8.51 7.72
C PRO A 33 8.20 8.21 6.38
N VAL A 34 8.09 9.08 5.39
CA VAL A 34 8.79 8.92 4.10
C VAL A 34 10.29 9.14 4.29
N ALA A 35 10.68 10.20 4.99
CA ALA A 35 12.08 10.48 5.29
C ALA A 35 12.71 9.34 6.12
N PHE A 36 11.98 8.83 7.11
CA PHE A 36 12.40 7.69 7.92
C PHE A 36 12.60 6.42 7.08
N PHE A 37 11.64 6.10 6.20
CA PHE A 37 11.77 4.98 5.26
C PHE A 37 12.99 5.12 4.35
N LEU A 38 13.20 6.31 3.74
CA LEU A 38 14.35 6.57 2.87
C LEU A 38 15.67 6.48 3.63
N GLN A 39 15.73 6.92 4.88
CA GLN A 39 16.89 6.79 5.74
C GLN A 39 17.24 5.32 6.01
N LEU A 40 16.24 4.48 6.32
CA LEU A 40 16.42 3.04 6.53
C LEU A 40 16.86 2.33 5.26
N LEU A 41 16.33 2.72 4.11
CA LEU A 41 16.71 2.17 2.82
C LEU A 41 18.18 2.50 2.45
N GLY A 42 18.69 3.63 2.94
CA GLY A 42 20.06 4.09 2.76
C GLY A 42 20.36 4.57 1.35
N GLU A 43 21.63 4.87 1.10
CA GLU A 43 22.11 5.48 -0.16
C GLU A 43 22.66 4.45 -1.16
N ARG A 44 22.86 3.21 -0.76
CA ARG A 44 23.37 2.16 -1.67
C ARG A 44 22.32 1.88 -2.75
N ASP A 45 22.77 1.62 -3.98
CA ASP A 45 21.90 1.31 -5.09
C ASP A 45 21.42 -0.14 -5.10
N SER A 46 22.02 -0.98 -4.28
CA SER A 46 21.68 -2.39 -4.15
C SER A 46 21.90 -2.87 -2.72
N ALA A 47 20.98 -3.70 -2.23
CA ALA A 47 21.08 -4.36 -0.94
C ALA A 47 20.91 -5.88 -1.10
N PRO A 48 21.84 -6.71 -0.62
CA PRO A 48 21.68 -8.16 -0.64
C PRO A 48 20.53 -8.56 0.29
N VAL A 49 19.65 -9.46 -0.17
CA VAL A 49 18.49 -9.92 0.58
C VAL A 49 18.62 -11.41 0.94
N HIS A 50 18.96 -12.25 -0.04
CA HIS A 50 19.23 -13.67 0.13
C HIS A 50 20.13 -14.17 -1.01
N ASP A 51 20.55 -15.43 -0.96
CA ASP A 51 21.49 -16.01 -1.91
C ASP A 51 21.09 -15.75 -3.37
N GLY A 52 21.95 -14.99 -4.06
CA GLY A 52 21.79 -14.66 -5.46
C GLY A 52 20.75 -13.57 -5.78
N PHE A 53 20.09 -13.00 -4.76
CA PHE A 53 19.17 -11.88 -4.96
C PHE A 53 19.61 -10.62 -4.21
N ALA A 54 19.69 -9.53 -4.93
CA ALA A 54 19.89 -8.20 -4.38
C ALA A 54 18.74 -7.28 -4.81
N LEU A 55 18.17 -6.56 -3.83
CA LEU A 55 17.17 -5.55 -4.08
C LEU A 55 17.81 -4.32 -4.72
N ASP A 56 17.29 -3.88 -5.86
CA ASP A 56 17.63 -2.58 -6.44
C ASP A 56 16.91 -1.48 -5.65
N THR A 57 17.65 -0.90 -4.72
CA THR A 57 17.16 0.15 -3.83
C THR A 57 17.08 1.50 -4.52
N ALA A 58 17.85 1.71 -5.60
CA ALA A 58 17.74 2.93 -6.40
C ALA A 58 16.36 3.04 -7.06
N ARG A 59 15.85 1.94 -7.61
CA ARG A 59 14.50 1.89 -8.19
C ARG A 59 13.43 2.09 -7.12
N LEU A 60 13.59 1.49 -5.94
CA LEU A 60 12.65 1.69 -4.83
C LEU A 60 12.64 3.16 -4.39
N ARG A 61 13.79 3.79 -4.22
CA ARG A 61 13.87 5.24 -3.96
C ARG A 61 13.22 6.06 -5.08
N GLY A 62 13.36 5.62 -6.33
CA GLY A 62 12.77 6.27 -7.50
C GLY A 62 11.24 6.34 -7.43
N VAL A 63 10.57 5.21 -7.17
CA VAL A 63 9.11 5.17 -7.05
C VAL A 63 8.61 5.93 -5.82
N VAL A 64 9.35 5.88 -4.70
CA VAL A 64 9.01 6.66 -3.50
C VAL A 64 9.06 8.16 -3.79
N ARG A 65 10.15 8.66 -4.37
CA ARG A 65 10.27 10.08 -4.72
C ARG A 65 9.17 10.52 -5.68
N ARG A 66 8.82 9.67 -6.65
CA ARG A 66 7.80 9.96 -7.65
C ARG A 66 6.41 10.09 -7.04
N VAL A 67 6.01 9.18 -6.16
CA VAL A 67 4.69 9.23 -5.52
C VAL A 67 4.58 10.40 -4.53
N VAL A 68 5.66 10.68 -3.81
CA VAL A 68 5.76 11.82 -2.86
C VAL A 68 5.60 13.16 -3.57
N GLU A 69 6.29 13.34 -4.71
CA GLU A 69 6.15 14.52 -5.56
C GLU A 69 4.71 14.67 -6.08
N ALA A 70 4.16 13.59 -6.65
CA ALA A 70 2.80 13.58 -7.21
C ALA A 70 1.71 13.85 -6.15
N ALA A 71 1.94 13.42 -4.91
CA ALA A 71 1.02 13.64 -3.80
C ALA A 71 1.14 15.04 -3.19
N GLY A 72 2.20 15.79 -3.47
CA GLY A 72 2.52 17.01 -2.74
C GLY A 72 2.70 16.73 -1.25
N TRP A 73 3.46 15.71 -0.90
CA TRP A 73 3.56 15.16 0.47
C TRP A 73 3.88 16.21 1.53
N GLN A 74 4.75 17.17 1.21
CA GLN A 74 5.17 18.24 2.12
C GLN A 74 4.11 19.33 2.32
N GLN A 75 3.05 19.33 1.50
CA GLN A 75 1.98 20.31 1.61
C GLN A 75 0.95 19.85 2.64
N PRO A 76 0.42 20.74 3.48
CA PRO A 76 -0.67 20.39 4.38
C PRO A 76 -1.87 19.84 3.61
N LEU A 77 -2.51 18.82 4.15
CA LEU A 77 -3.83 18.41 3.67
C LEU A 77 -4.80 19.55 3.92
N GLY A 78 -5.39 20.10 2.87
CA GLY A 78 -6.35 21.20 2.98
C GLY A 78 -7.48 20.85 3.97
N TRP A 79 -7.98 21.85 4.68
CA TRP A 79 -9.08 21.69 5.64
C TRP A 79 -10.35 21.27 4.89
N GLN A 80 -11.04 20.25 5.40
CA GLN A 80 -12.45 20.07 5.08
C GLN A 80 -13.29 20.85 6.10
N THR A 81 -14.37 21.46 5.64
CA THR A 81 -15.33 22.12 6.52
C THR A 81 -16.05 21.09 7.39
N GLY A 82 -16.08 21.30 8.70
CA GLY A 82 -16.74 20.44 9.69
C GLY A 82 -15.79 19.51 10.47
N ASP A 83 -16.34 18.51 11.16
CA ASP A 83 -15.62 17.63 12.09
C ASP A 83 -14.74 16.54 11.43
N ALA A 84 -14.47 16.62 10.12
CA ALA A 84 -13.66 15.64 9.44
C ALA A 84 -12.17 15.86 9.73
N ARG A 85 -11.49 14.79 10.18
CA ARG A 85 -10.04 14.73 10.28
C ARG A 85 -9.49 14.11 9.01
N ARG A 86 -8.40 14.62 8.48
CA ARG A 86 -7.71 14.09 7.30
C ARG A 86 -6.36 13.51 7.70
N GLY A 87 -5.96 12.47 7.00
CA GLY A 87 -4.66 11.83 7.17
C GLY A 87 -4.11 11.31 5.84
N ARG A 88 -2.82 11.05 5.84
CA ARG A 88 -2.10 10.35 4.78
C ARG A 88 -1.39 9.15 5.37
N GLY A 89 -1.39 8.04 4.61
CA GLY A 89 -0.56 6.89 4.88
C GLY A 89 0.36 6.63 3.69
N PHE A 90 1.54 6.10 3.96
CA PHE A 90 2.57 5.78 2.97
C PHE A 90 2.99 4.31 3.12
N ALA A 91 3.15 3.63 2.00
CA ALA A 91 3.77 2.30 1.94
C ALA A 91 4.61 2.16 0.67
N ALA A 92 5.68 1.39 0.75
CA ALA A 92 6.47 1.02 -0.41
C ALA A 92 7.05 -0.39 -0.25
N CYS A 93 7.14 -1.11 -1.37
CA CYS A 93 7.69 -2.46 -1.38
C CYS A 93 8.28 -2.82 -2.75
N TYR A 94 8.98 -3.95 -2.74
CA TYR A 94 9.32 -4.72 -3.92
C TYR A 94 8.60 -6.07 -3.84
N ASP A 95 7.96 -6.48 -4.92
CA ASP A 95 7.42 -7.82 -5.06
C ASP A 95 7.47 -8.28 -6.52
N GLN A 96 7.95 -9.48 -6.75
CA GLN A 96 7.97 -10.19 -8.04
C GLN A 96 8.42 -9.35 -9.26
N GLY A 97 9.46 -8.56 -9.11
CA GLY A 97 10.03 -7.76 -10.20
C GLY A 97 9.42 -6.37 -10.37
N ALA A 98 8.54 -5.95 -9.46
CA ALA A 98 7.97 -4.61 -9.44
C ALA A 98 8.34 -3.85 -8.15
N TRP A 99 8.71 -2.59 -8.30
CA TRP A 99 8.89 -1.63 -7.21
C TRP A 99 7.66 -0.74 -7.16
N VAL A 100 7.04 -0.67 -6.01
CA VAL A 100 5.78 0.04 -5.81
C VAL A 100 5.89 0.97 -4.62
N ALA A 101 5.35 2.17 -4.75
CA ALA A 101 5.10 3.08 -3.63
C ALA A 101 3.72 3.70 -3.76
N GLU A 102 3.00 3.76 -2.65
CA GLU A 102 1.63 4.27 -2.60
C GLU A 102 1.44 5.28 -1.48
N ILE A 103 0.59 6.25 -1.73
CA ILE A 103 0.09 7.21 -0.74
C ILE A 103 -1.43 7.18 -0.79
N ALA A 104 -2.06 6.88 0.35
CA ALA A 104 -3.50 6.98 0.54
C ALA A 104 -3.84 8.24 1.34
N GLU A 105 -4.79 9.02 0.85
CA GLU A 105 -5.38 10.14 1.58
C GLU A 105 -6.76 9.73 2.07
N VAL A 106 -6.99 9.94 3.34
CA VAL A 106 -8.23 9.53 4.01
C VAL A 106 -8.86 10.67 4.78
N SER A 107 -10.17 10.59 4.94
CA SER A 107 -10.92 11.45 5.85
C SER A 107 -11.74 10.60 6.82
N VAL A 108 -11.81 11.04 8.07
CA VAL A 108 -12.54 10.38 9.14
C VAL A 108 -13.54 11.35 9.74
N ARG A 109 -14.81 10.98 9.79
CA ARG A 109 -15.87 11.71 10.47
C ARG A 109 -16.58 10.79 11.44
N GLY A 110 -16.42 11.05 12.73
CA GLY A 110 -16.88 10.15 13.78
C GLY A 110 -16.24 8.78 13.64
N ARG A 111 -17.02 7.75 13.32
CA ARG A 111 -16.54 6.37 13.08
C ARG A 111 -16.45 5.99 11.60
N ARG A 112 -16.73 6.92 10.69
CA ARG A 112 -16.70 6.66 9.25
C ARG A 112 -15.36 7.09 8.68
N LEU A 113 -14.65 6.13 8.11
CA LEU A 113 -13.45 6.36 7.29
C LEU A 113 -13.86 6.38 5.82
N ARG A 114 -13.30 7.30 5.07
CA ARG A 114 -13.39 7.37 3.62
C ARG A 114 -11.99 7.50 3.04
N VAL A 115 -11.69 6.74 2.01
CA VAL A 115 -10.50 6.94 1.18
C VAL A 115 -10.85 8.02 0.15
N ASP A 116 -10.16 9.13 0.20
CA ASP A 116 -10.40 10.27 -0.68
C ASP A 116 -9.61 10.14 -1.99
N ARG A 117 -8.38 9.63 -1.89
CA ARG A 117 -7.48 9.47 -3.02
C ARG A 117 -6.40 8.42 -2.71
N VAL A 118 -6.02 7.65 -3.72
CA VAL A 118 -4.81 6.83 -3.69
C VAL A 118 -3.94 7.22 -4.88
N LEU A 119 -2.65 7.40 -4.64
CA LEU A 119 -1.64 7.59 -5.67
C LEU A 119 -0.66 6.43 -5.59
N ALA A 120 -0.30 5.90 -6.75
CA ALA A 120 0.71 4.86 -6.87
C ALA A 120 1.78 5.25 -7.88
N ALA A 121 3.02 4.95 -7.57
CA ALA A 121 4.13 4.93 -8.51
C ALA A 121 4.66 3.51 -8.60
N VAL A 122 4.75 2.99 -9.82
CA VAL A 122 5.14 1.59 -10.08
C VAL A 122 6.25 1.57 -11.12
N ASP A 123 7.31 0.85 -10.81
CA ASP A 123 8.34 0.48 -11.76
C ASP A 123 8.34 -1.05 -11.94
N CYS A 124 7.74 -1.52 -13.01
CA CYS A 124 7.67 -2.93 -13.38
C CYS A 124 8.57 -3.25 -14.59
N GLY A 125 9.56 -2.42 -14.87
CA GLY A 125 10.45 -2.57 -16.01
C GLY A 125 9.80 -2.10 -17.32
N ARG A 126 10.05 -2.83 -18.42
CA ARG A 126 9.53 -2.45 -19.73
C ARG A 126 8.03 -2.69 -19.83
N VAL A 127 7.26 -1.62 -19.97
CA VAL A 127 5.82 -1.67 -20.16
C VAL A 127 5.50 -1.78 -21.64
N ILE A 128 4.95 -2.91 -22.07
CA ILE A 128 4.55 -3.15 -23.47
C ILE A 128 3.14 -2.59 -23.74
N ASN A 129 2.23 -2.74 -22.77
CA ASN A 129 0.87 -2.21 -22.86
C ASN A 129 0.60 -1.29 -21.66
N PRO A 130 0.78 0.05 -21.81
CA PRO A 130 0.57 0.99 -20.71
C PRO A 130 -0.85 1.01 -20.14
N GLN A 131 -1.87 0.84 -20.99
CA GLN A 131 -3.26 0.80 -20.53
C GLN A 131 -3.54 -0.46 -19.70
N GLY A 132 -3.03 -1.62 -20.14
CA GLY A 132 -3.14 -2.86 -19.39
C GLY A 132 -2.40 -2.81 -18.06
N ALA A 133 -1.18 -2.25 -18.04
CA ALA A 133 -0.42 -2.07 -16.80
C ALA A 133 -1.17 -1.16 -15.82
N ARG A 134 -1.72 -0.05 -16.30
CA ARG A 134 -2.52 0.88 -15.49
C ARG A 134 -3.75 0.19 -14.90
N ALA A 135 -4.51 -0.54 -15.71
CA ALA A 135 -5.69 -1.28 -15.24
C ALA A 135 -5.33 -2.32 -14.17
N GLN A 136 -4.16 -2.98 -14.27
CA GLN A 136 -3.67 -3.91 -13.24
C GLN A 136 -3.35 -3.19 -11.94
N VAL A 137 -2.72 -2.02 -11.98
CA VAL A 137 -2.42 -1.22 -10.78
C VAL A 137 -3.71 -0.72 -10.12
N GLU A 138 -4.63 -0.14 -10.90
CA GLU A 138 -5.92 0.33 -10.39
C GLU A 138 -6.74 -0.81 -9.78
N GLY A 139 -6.78 -1.98 -10.43
CA GLY A 139 -7.43 -3.18 -9.90
C GLY A 139 -6.78 -3.68 -8.61
N ALA A 140 -5.44 -3.65 -8.51
CA ALA A 140 -4.73 -4.03 -7.29
C ALA A 140 -5.03 -3.10 -6.12
N ILE A 141 -5.12 -1.79 -6.35
CA ILE A 141 -5.54 -0.81 -5.34
C ILE A 141 -6.95 -1.12 -4.84
N LEU A 142 -7.90 -1.39 -5.74
CA LEU A 142 -9.27 -1.75 -5.35
C LEU A 142 -9.34 -3.06 -4.55
N ASP A 143 -8.56 -4.07 -4.94
CA ASP A 143 -8.45 -5.33 -4.19
C ASP A 143 -7.88 -5.10 -2.77
N GLY A 144 -6.80 -4.31 -2.67
CA GLY A 144 -6.20 -3.95 -1.38
C GLY A 144 -7.15 -3.16 -0.48
N LEU A 145 -7.85 -2.17 -1.03
CA LEU A 145 -8.86 -1.41 -0.30
C LEU A 145 -10.04 -2.30 0.11
N GLY A 146 -10.47 -3.22 -0.76
CA GLY A 146 -11.51 -4.20 -0.47
C GLY A 146 -11.14 -5.06 0.74
N ALA A 147 -9.92 -5.59 0.75
CA ALA A 147 -9.41 -6.38 1.87
C ALA A 147 -9.29 -5.57 3.16
N ALA A 148 -8.84 -4.31 3.08
CA ALA A 148 -8.64 -3.46 4.25
C ALA A 148 -9.94 -2.93 4.87
N LEU A 149 -10.97 -2.68 4.06
CA LEU A 149 -12.17 -1.96 4.51
C LEU A 149 -13.41 -2.85 4.67
N ALA A 150 -13.53 -3.94 3.92
CA ALA A 150 -14.77 -4.70 3.83
C ALA A 150 -14.59 -6.22 3.76
N GLY A 151 -13.41 -6.70 3.36
CA GLY A 151 -13.16 -8.13 3.17
C GLY A 151 -13.06 -8.85 4.50
N GLU A 152 -14.03 -9.72 4.79
CA GLU A 152 -14.03 -10.57 5.98
C GLU A 152 -14.48 -12.00 5.61
N VAL A 153 -13.71 -12.98 6.05
CA VAL A 153 -14.07 -14.40 5.96
C VAL A 153 -14.20 -14.94 7.37
N THR A 154 -15.41 -15.37 7.73
CA THR A 154 -15.71 -15.95 9.02
C THR A 154 -15.95 -17.45 8.91
N LEU A 155 -15.54 -18.19 9.93
CA LEU A 155 -15.72 -19.64 10.01
C LEU A 155 -16.68 -19.98 11.16
N ARG A 156 -17.65 -20.85 10.90
CA ARG A 156 -18.49 -21.48 11.93
C ARG A 156 -18.41 -22.99 11.74
N ASP A 157 -18.03 -23.71 12.78
CA ASP A 157 -17.91 -25.18 12.78
C ASP A 157 -17.07 -25.70 11.59
N GLY A 158 -15.98 -24.97 11.23
CA GLY A 158 -15.10 -25.30 10.12
C GLY A 158 -15.63 -24.94 8.73
N VAL A 159 -16.80 -24.31 8.65
CA VAL A 159 -17.44 -23.92 7.38
C VAL A 159 -17.37 -22.41 7.17
N VAL A 160 -16.93 -21.98 5.99
CA VAL A 160 -16.91 -20.56 5.56
C VAL A 160 -18.35 -20.04 5.46
N GLN A 161 -18.61 -18.89 6.07
CA GLN A 161 -19.97 -18.31 6.10
C GLN A 161 -20.25 -17.44 4.87
N GLN A 162 -19.22 -16.89 4.22
CA GLN A 162 -19.35 -16.10 3.01
C GLN A 162 -19.46 -17.01 1.79
N GLY A 163 -20.67 -17.17 1.27
CA GLY A 163 -20.94 -18.09 0.16
C GLY A 163 -20.89 -17.44 -1.23
N ASN A 164 -21.02 -16.12 -1.33
CA ASN A 164 -21.02 -15.41 -2.61
C ASN A 164 -20.83 -13.90 -2.38
N PHE A 165 -20.82 -13.10 -3.47
CA PHE A 165 -20.61 -11.66 -3.47
C PHE A 165 -21.67 -10.84 -2.68
N ASN A 166 -22.83 -11.40 -2.40
CA ASN A 166 -23.83 -10.78 -1.51
C ASN A 166 -23.42 -10.82 -0.02
N THR A 167 -22.55 -11.76 0.35
CA THR A 167 -22.02 -11.92 1.72
C THR A 167 -20.53 -11.61 1.82
N TYR A 168 -19.86 -11.41 0.69
CA TYR A 168 -18.48 -10.94 0.57
C TYR A 168 -18.45 -9.73 -0.38
N PRO A 169 -18.65 -8.50 0.12
CA PRO A 169 -18.75 -7.32 -0.72
C PRO A 169 -17.40 -6.96 -1.36
N LEU A 170 -17.43 -6.67 -2.66
CA LEU A 170 -16.30 -6.13 -3.40
C LEU A 170 -16.49 -4.61 -3.58
N LEU A 171 -15.38 -3.88 -3.50
CA LEU A 171 -15.34 -2.47 -3.92
C LEU A 171 -15.46 -2.36 -5.44
N ARG A 172 -16.18 -1.35 -5.91
CA ARG A 172 -16.39 -1.07 -7.33
C ARG A 172 -16.15 0.40 -7.62
#